data_eab2bb939cd3f80b9164f7dfee2f7b8c
#
_entry.id   eab2bb939cd3f80b9164f7dfee2f7b8c
#
_cell.length_a   1.000
_cell.length_b   1.000
_cell.length_c   1.000
_cell.angle_alpha   90.00
_cell.angle_beta   90.00
_cell.angle_gamma   90.00
#
_symmetry.space_group_name_H-M   'P 1'
#
loop_
_entity.id
_entity.type
_entity.pdbx_description
1 polymer ?
#
loop_
_entity_poly.entity_id
_entity_poly.type
_entity_poly.pdbx_seq_one_letter_code
_entity_poly.pdbx_strand_id
1 'polypeptide(L)' 'MDRKRIEEAILEKAKAGKLPCAVSFKIAEDFGISRKEMGQILNEMKIKIGQCQLGCFD' A
#
# COMPACT_ATOMS: atom_id res chain seq x y z
N MET A 1 -1.66 16.24 -5.81
CA MET A 1 -1.45 15.03 -5.08
C MET A 1 -2.75 14.30 -4.88
N ASP A 2 -2.82 13.13 -5.37
CA ASP A 2 -4.08 12.42 -5.42
C ASP A 2 -4.14 11.35 -4.35
N ARG A 3 -3.98 11.79 -3.10
CA ARG A 3 -4.01 10.85 -2.00
C ARG A 3 -5.32 10.07 -1.98
N LYS A 4 -6.40 10.76 -2.30
CA LYS A 4 -7.70 10.10 -2.31
C LYS A 4 -7.72 8.96 -3.32
N ARG A 5 -7.12 9.19 -4.48
CA ARG A 5 -7.03 8.15 -5.50
C ARG A 5 -6.15 7.00 -5.04
N ILE A 6 -5.06 7.34 -4.35
CA ILE A 6 -4.20 6.31 -3.81
C ILE A 6 -4.97 5.45 -2.82
N GLU A 7 -5.73 6.09 -1.96
CA GLU A 7 -6.53 5.35 -0.99
C GLU A 7 -7.55 4.46 -1.67
N GLU A 8 -8.19 4.97 -2.69
CA GLU A 8 -9.16 4.17 -3.43
C GLU A 8 -8.49 2.98 -4.10
N ALA A 9 -7.34 3.20 -4.70
CA ALA A 9 -6.61 2.11 -5.33
C ALA A 9 -6.22 1.05 -4.31
N ILE A 10 -5.80 1.50 -3.14
CA ILE A 10 -5.43 0.58 -2.07
C ILE A 10 -6.64 -0.22 -1.62
N LEU A 11 -7.76 0.45 -1.39
CA LEU A 11 -8.96 -0.24 -0.95
C LEU A 11 -9.43 -1.26 -1.97
N GLU A 12 -9.28 -0.92 -3.24
CA GLU A 12 -9.71 -1.82 -4.30
C GLU A 12 -8.87 -3.08 -4.33
N LYS A 13 -7.60 -2.96 -4.04
CA LYS A 13 -6.68 -4.09 -4.09
C LYS A 13 -6.54 -4.80 -2.75
N ALA A 14 -6.79 -4.09 -1.67
CA ALA A 14 -6.65 -4.69 -0.34
C ALA A 14 -7.81 -5.62 -0.06
N LYS A 15 -7.51 -6.73 0.59
CA LYS A 15 -8.52 -7.71 0.98
C LYS A 15 -8.35 -8.02 2.45
N ALA A 16 -9.46 -7.98 3.17
CA ALA A 16 -9.44 -8.29 4.60
C ALA A 16 -8.43 -7.44 5.36
N GLY A 17 -8.26 -6.19 4.96
CA GLY A 17 -7.35 -5.29 5.63
C GLY A 17 -5.89 -5.55 5.32
N LYS A 18 -5.60 -6.30 4.28
CA LYS A 18 -4.23 -6.61 3.89
C LYS A 18 -4.00 -6.28 2.43
N LEU A 19 -2.82 -5.79 2.14
CA LEU A 19 -2.44 -5.46 0.78
C LEU A 19 -1.18 -6.23 0.42
N PRO A 20 -1.18 -6.96 -0.71
CA PRO A 20 0.04 -7.66 -1.12
C PRO A 20 1.19 -6.69 -1.35
N CYS A 21 2.37 -7.11 -0.94
CA CYS A 21 3.56 -6.26 -1.05
C CYS A 21 3.79 -5.81 -2.49
N ALA A 22 3.66 -6.73 -3.43
CA ALA A 22 3.89 -6.39 -4.84
C ALA A 22 2.90 -5.33 -5.33
N VAL A 23 1.66 -5.42 -4.88
CA VAL A 23 0.64 -4.47 -5.28
C VAL A 23 0.93 -3.10 -4.69
N SER A 24 1.37 -3.06 -3.43
CA SER A 24 1.68 -1.78 -2.81
C SER A 24 2.81 -1.08 -3.55
N PHE A 25 3.82 -1.82 -3.97
CA PHE A 25 4.91 -1.25 -4.75
C PHE A 25 4.41 -0.69 -6.07
N LYS A 26 3.53 -1.43 -6.72
CA LYS A 26 3.01 -0.99 -8.00
C LYS A 26 2.20 0.29 -7.84
N ILE A 27 1.38 0.37 -6.81
CA ILE A 27 0.59 1.58 -6.58
C ILE A 27 1.52 2.76 -6.30
N ALA A 28 2.54 2.55 -5.48
CA ALA A 28 3.49 3.61 -5.18
C ALA A 28 4.17 4.09 -6.45
N GLU A 29 4.54 3.17 -7.32
CA GLU A 29 5.20 3.51 -8.56
C GLU A 29 4.25 4.26 -9.50
N ASP A 30 3.02 3.80 -9.58
CA ASP A 30 2.03 4.43 -10.45
C ASP A 30 1.76 5.86 -10.04
N PHE A 31 1.76 6.14 -8.76
CA PHE A 31 1.49 7.47 -8.26
C PHE A 31 2.74 8.28 -7.98
N GLY A 32 3.90 7.68 -8.18
CA GLY A 32 5.15 8.39 -8.00
C GLY A 32 5.44 8.78 -6.56
N ILE A 33 5.02 7.96 -5.61
CA ILE A 33 5.28 8.20 -4.19
C ILE A 33 6.30 7.20 -3.69
N SER A 34 6.97 7.56 -2.60
CA SER A 34 7.97 6.69 -2.01
C SER A 34 7.30 5.59 -1.18
N ARG A 35 8.07 4.54 -0.91
CA ARG A 35 7.57 3.46 -0.07
C ARG A 35 7.25 3.95 1.34
N LYS A 36 8.02 4.91 1.82
CA LYS A 36 7.78 5.48 3.13
C LYS A 36 6.42 6.15 3.18
N GLU A 37 6.10 6.92 2.15
CA GLU A 37 4.83 7.58 2.07
C GLU A 37 3.70 6.58 1.95
N MET A 38 3.91 5.55 1.14
CA MET A 38 2.92 4.49 1.01
C MET A 38 2.67 3.80 2.34
N GLY A 39 3.73 3.54 3.08
CA GLY A 39 3.59 2.92 4.39
C GLY A 39 2.78 3.78 5.35
N GLN A 40 2.98 5.09 5.31
CA GLN A 40 2.21 5.99 6.16
C GLN A 40 0.75 5.96 5.80
N ILE A 41 0.43 5.98 4.52
CA ILE A 41 -0.95 5.94 4.08
C ILE A 41 -1.61 4.65 4.53
N LEU A 42 -0.92 3.53 4.34
CA LEU A 42 -1.46 2.24 4.74
C LEU A 42 -1.68 2.18 6.24
N ASN A 43 -0.76 2.77 6.99
CA ASN A 43 -0.89 2.79 8.44
C ASN A 43 -2.12 3.60 8.87
N GLU A 44 -2.36 4.71 8.22
CA GLU A 44 -3.52 5.53 8.53
C GLU A 44 -4.82 4.84 8.16
N MET A 45 -4.78 4.04 7.12
CA MET A 45 -5.94 3.28 6.69
C MET A 45 -6.10 1.98 7.47
N LYS A 46 -5.15 1.69 8.36
CA LYS A 46 -5.14 0.46 9.14
C LYS A 46 -5.08 -0.77 8.25
N ILE A 47 -4.36 -0.64 7.15
CA ILE A 47 -4.14 -1.74 6.23
C ILE A 47 -2.72 -2.22 6.40
N LYS A 48 -2.55 -3.52 6.51
CA LYS A 48 -1.22 -4.10 6.68
C LYS A 48 -0.75 -4.70 5.37
N ILE A 49 0.56 -4.70 5.18
CA ILE A 49 1.13 -5.35 4.02
C ILE A 49 1.26 -6.83 4.34
N GLY A 50 0.58 -7.63 3.53
CA GLY A 50 0.61 -9.06 3.71
C GLY A 50 1.42 -9.73 2.62
N GLN A 51 1.68 -11.00 2.84
CA GLN A 51 2.32 -11.85 1.83
C GLN A 51 3.66 -11.32 1.36
N CYS A 52 4.37 -10.67 2.23
CA CYS A 52 5.71 -10.25 1.89
C CYS A 52 6.66 -11.40 2.16
N GLN A 53 6.99 -12.13 1.13
CA GLN A 53 7.79 -13.35 1.28
C GLN A 53 9.21 -13.04 1.73
N LEU A 54 9.67 -11.86 1.47
CA LEU A 54 11.03 -11.49 1.81
C LEU A 54 11.12 -10.78 3.15
N GLY A 55 10.02 -10.69 3.86
CA GLY A 55 10.01 -10.05 5.15
C GLY A 55 10.36 -8.59 5.10
N CYS A 56 10.00 -7.93 4.05
CA CYS A 56 10.42 -6.56 3.85
C CYS A 56 9.73 -5.57 4.80
N PHE A 57 8.77 -6.01 5.54
CA PHE A 57 8.05 -5.15 6.47
C PHE A 57 7.81 -5.81 7.81
N ASP A 58 8.73 -6.50 8.27
CA ASP A 58 8.55 -7.14 9.56
C ASP A 58 8.24 -6.24 10.69
#